data_e621738226fe506c00fd5d572ecfc98b
#
_entry.id   e621738226fe506c00fd5d572ecfc98b
#
_cell.length_a   1.000
_cell.length_b   1.000
_cell.length_c   1.000
_cell.angle_alpha   90.00
_cell.angle_beta   90.00
_cell.angle_gamma   90.00
#
_symmetry.space_group_name_H-M   'P 1'
#
loop_
_entity.id
_entity.type
_entity.pdbx_description
1 polymer ?
#
loop_
_entity_poly.entity_id
_entity_poly.type
_entity_poly.pdbx_seq_one_letter_code
_entity_poly.pdbx_strand_id
1 'polypeptide(L)'
;SGQELAQSYTIAMDGSEKLAGKDTTKLMLVPKDPKVLQHLTKIEMWIPNDAAYPLQQQFFEPSGNYRIVTYGNIKLNPPIHGTLELKLPSGAKRQSS
;
A
#
# COMPACT_ATOMS: atom_id res chain seq x y z
N SER A 1 6.10 5.19 -8.52
CA SER A 1 6.48 4.06 -9.32
C SER A 1 7.13 3.00 -8.45
N GLY A 2 7.26 1.82 -9.01
CA GLY A 2 7.88 0.73 -8.28
C GLY A 2 9.32 1.01 -7.91
N GLN A 3 10.01 1.75 -8.75
CA GLN A 3 11.40 2.12 -8.45
C GLN A 3 11.49 3.05 -7.27
N GLU A 4 10.57 3.98 -7.19
CA GLU A 4 10.56 4.91 -6.06
C GLU A 4 10.26 4.20 -4.76
N LEU A 5 9.34 3.24 -4.80
CA LEU A 5 9.07 2.45 -3.62
C LEU A 5 10.30 1.67 -3.19
N ALA A 6 11.00 1.10 -4.15
CA ALA A 6 12.18 0.31 -3.82
C ALA A 6 13.32 1.16 -3.28
N GLN A 7 13.32 2.45 -3.57
CA GLN A 7 14.34 3.33 -3.00
C GLN A 7 14.05 3.65 -1.54
N SER A 8 12.80 3.71 -1.17
CA SER A 8 12.39 4.11 0.18
C SER A 8 12.08 2.94 1.09
N TYR A 9 11.77 1.79 0.52
CA TYR A 9 11.33 0.63 1.29
C TYR A 9 12.03 -0.62 0.81
N THR A 10 12.28 -1.52 1.75
CA THR A 10 12.64 -2.88 1.41
C THR A 10 11.32 -3.61 1.17
N ILE A 11 11.22 -4.28 0.03
CA ILE A 11 9.98 -4.91 -0.38
C ILE A 11 10.16 -6.41 -0.44
N ALA A 12 9.26 -7.14 0.18
CA ALA A 12 9.29 -8.59 0.16
C ALA A 12 7.91 -9.14 -0.14
N MET A 13 7.86 -10.24 -0.85
CA MET A 13 6.60 -10.93 -1.04
C MET A 13 6.26 -11.68 0.23
N ASP A 14 5.02 -11.59 0.66
CA ASP A 14 4.59 -12.16 1.91
C ASP A 14 3.38 -13.08 1.68
N GLY A 15 3.39 -13.80 0.58
CA GLY A 15 2.39 -14.81 0.31
C GLY A 15 1.23 -14.33 -0.52
N SER A 16 0.21 -15.17 -0.58
CA SER A 16 -1.00 -14.91 -1.33
C SER A 16 -2.17 -15.07 -0.40
N GLU A 17 -3.21 -14.31 -0.66
CA GLU A 17 -4.38 -14.36 0.20
C GLU A 17 -5.60 -13.94 -0.59
N LYS A 18 -6.71 -14.62 -0.38
CA LYS A 18 -7.95 -14.21 -1.02
C LYS A 18 -8.58 -13.14 -0.14
N LEU A 19 -8.88 -12.00 -0.75
CA LEU A 19 -9.45 -10.87 -0.04
C LEU A 19 -10.58 -10.30 -0.85
N ALA A 20 -11.75 -10.18 -0.25
CA ALA A 20 -12.93 -9.66 -0.93
C ALA A 20 -13.22 -10.42 -2.23
N GLY A 21 -13.00 -11.73 -2.21
CA GLY A 21 -13.28 -12.56 -3.38
C GLY A 21 -12.22 -12.52 -4.47
N LYS A 22 -11.11 -11.83 -4.23
CA LYS A 22 -10.06 -11.72 -5.24
C LYS A 22 -8.78 -12.35 -4.74
N ASP A 23 -8.07 -12.98 -5.66
CA ASP A 23 -6.75 -13.50 -5.33
C ASP A 23 -5.77 -12.35 -5.32
N THR A 24 -5.07 -12.19 -4.23
CA THR A 24 -4.11 -11.10 -4.09
C THR A 24 -2.74 -11.63 -3.75
N THR A 25 -1.74 -10.83 -4.09
CA THR A 25 -0.39 -11.04 -3.61
C THR A 25 -0.15 -10.05 -2.49
N LYS A 26 0.37 -10.53 -1.38
CA LYS A 26 0.64 -9.68 -0.24
C LYS A 26 2.10 -9.29 -0.25
N LEU A 27 2.35 -8.00 -0.15
CA LEU A 27 3.71 -7.46 -0.08
C LEU A 27 3.91 -6.84 1.28
N MET A 28 5.14 -6.96 1.77
CA MET A 28 5.53 -6.29 3.00
C MET A 28 6.60 -5.27 2.65
N LEU A 29 6.39 -4.03 3.10
CA LEU A 29 7.31 -2.94 2.85
C LEU A 29 7.84 -2.44 4.18
N VAL A 30 9.17 -2.34 4.28
CA VAL A 30 9.80 -1.83 5.50
C VAL A 30 10.58 -0.57 5.14
N PRO A 31 10.31 0.55 5.81
CA PRO A 31 11.02 1.79 5.51
C PRO A 31 12.52 1.63 5.75
N LYS A 32 13.31 2.23 4.88
CA LYS A 32 14.76 2.22 5.04
C LYS A 32 15.25 3.33 5.94
N ASP A 33 14.51 4.44 5.98
CA ASP A 33 14.92 5.62 6.72
C ASP A 33 14.60 5.44 8.21
N PRO A 34 15.61 5.53 9.09
CA PRO A 34 15.34 5.39 10.52
C PRO A 34 14.36 6.40 11.07
N LYS A 35 14.26 7.58 10.46
CA LYS A 35 13.30 8.56 10.93
C LYS A 35 11.87 8.11 10.66
N VAL A 36 11.66 7.47 9.52
CA VAL A 36 10.34 6.95 9.19
C VAL A 36 10.02 5.77 10.09
N LEU A 37 11.01 4.94 10.38
CA LEU A 37 10.81 3.77 11.24
C LEU A 37 10.37 4.14 12.64
N GLN A 38 10.63 5.36 13.08
CA GLN A 38 10.16 5.80 14.39
C GLN A 38 8.64 5.88 14.47
N HIS A 39 7.98 5.95 13.32
CA HIS A 39 6.54 6.10 13.27
C HIS A 39 5.84 4.98 12.52
N LEU A 40 6.57 4.26 11.69
CA LEU A 40 5.99 3.26 10.81
C LEU A 40 6.98 2.11 10.66
N THR A 41 6.64 0.97 11.21
CA THR A 41 7.56 -0.16 11.20
C THR A 41 7.46 -0.97 9.91
N LYS A 42 6.25 -1.08 9.35
CA LYS A 42 6.06 -1.78 8.09
C LYS A 42 4.69 -1.47 7.53
N ILE A 43 4.55 -1.74 6.26
CA ILE A 43 3.28 -1.66 5.57
C ILE A 43 3.03 -3.01 4.91
N GLU A 44 1.82 -3.52 5.02
CA GLU A 44 1.42 -4.68 4.25
C GLU A 44 0.43 -4.23 3.19
N MET A 45 0.57 -4.74 1.98
CA MET A 45 -0.29 -4.41 0.87
C MET A 45 -0.86 -5.68 0.27
N TRP A 46 -2.14 -5.66 -0.03
CA TRP A 46 -2.80 -6.75 -0.73
C TRP A 46 -3.13 -6.25 -2.12
N ILE A 47 -2.45 -6.77 -3.13
CA ILE A 47 -2.61 -6.32 -4.51
C ILE A 47 -3.25 -7.45 -5.31
N PRO A 48 -4.44 -7.21 -5.88
CA PRO A 48 -5.08 -8.24 -6.69
C PRO A 48 -4.18 -8.63 -7.85
N ASN A 49 -4.19 -9.92 -8.18
CA ASN A 49 -3.31 -10.40 -9.24
C ASN A 49 -3.66 -9.82 -10.61
N ASP A 50 -4.87 -9.32 -10.76
CA ASP A 50 -5.32 -8.74 -12.02
C ASP A 50 -5.36 -7.22 -12.00
N ALA A 51 -4.69 -6.59 -11.05
CA ALA A 51 -4.70 -5.13 -10.93
C ALA A 51 -3.34 -4.64 -10.50
N ALA A 52 -3.13 -3.34 -10.68
CA ALA A 52 -1.87 -2.72 -10.30
C ALA A 52 -2.01 -1.90 -9.01
N TYR A 53 -3.15 -1.95 -8.38
CA TYR A 53 -3.42 -1.13 -7.20
C TYR A 53 -3.76 -2.01 -6.02
N PRO A 54 -3.36 -1.62 -4.81
CA PRO A 54 -3.70 -2.42 -3.64
C PRO A 54 -5.20 -2.34 -3.36
N LEU A 55 -5.73 -3.46 -2.91
CA LEU A 55 -7.10 -3.50 -2.46
C LEU A 55 -7.17 -3.06 -1.01
N GLN A 56 -6.10 -3.28 -0.28
CA GLN A 56 -6.02 -2.96 1.13
C GLN A 56 -4.58 -2.74 1.52
N GLN A 57 -4.38 -1.84 2.47
CA GLN A 57 -3.07 -1.60 3.06
C GLN A 57 -3.22 -1.58 4.57
N GLN A 58 -2.21 -2.07 5.26
CA GLN A 58 -2.19 -2.03 6.72
C GLN A 58 -0.86 -1.43 7.16
N PHE A 59 -0.95 -0.37 7.95
CA PHE A 59 0.22 0.38 8.41
C PHE A 59 0.44 0.06 9.88
N PHE A 60 1.63 -0.38 10.23
CA PHE A 60 1.96 -0.80 11.59
C PHE A 60 2.85 0.23 12.26
N GLU A 61 2.54 0.55 13.49
CA GLU A 61 3.31 1.50 14.28
C GLU A 61 4.15 0.78 15.33
N PRO A 62 5.23 1.42 15.80
CA PRO A 62 6.08 0.78 16.81
C PRO A 62 5.34 0.39 18.08
N SER A 63 4.27 1.12 18.41
CA SER A 63 3.48 0.84 19.61
C SER A 63 2.71 -0.47 19.51
N GLY A 64 2.62 -1.06 18.32
CA GLY A 64 1.77 -2.21 18.10
C GLY A 64 0.42 -1.83 17.53
N ASN A 65 0.10 -0.56 17.50
CA ASN A 65 -1.13 -0.11 16.86
C ASN A 65 -1.01 -0.23 15.35
N TYR A 66 -2.14 -0.33 14.68
CA TYR A 66 -2.12 -0.38 13.22
C TYR A 66 -3.35 0.33 12.68
N ARG A 67 -3.30 0.62 11.39
CA ARG A 67 -4.39 1.25 10.69
C ARG A 67 -4.58 0.53 9.37
N ILE A 68 -5.82 0.22 9.03
CA ILE A 68 -6.14 -0.46 7.80
C ILE A 68 -6.89 0.50 6.89
N VAL A 69 -6.45 0.55 5.64
CA VAL A 69 -7.10 1.34 4.61
C VAL A 69 -7.55 0.38 3.52
N THR A 70 -8.84 0.39 3.22
CA THR A 70 -9.41 -0.48 2.21
C THR A 70 -9.92 0.36 1.06
N TYR A 71 -9.62 -0.06 -0.15
CA TYR A 71 -10.03 0.66 -1.35
C TYR A 71 -11.08 -0.17 -2.07
N GLY A 72 -12.33 0.06 -1.76
CA GLY A 72 -13.40 -0.65 -2.42
C GLY A 72 -13.87 0.13 -3.63
N ASN A 73 -14.33 -0.57 -4.63
CA ASN A 73 -14.95 0.04 -5.80
C ASN A 73 -14.12 1.11 -6.48
N ILE A 74 -12.82 0.92 -6.48
CA ILE A 74 -11.98 1.84 -7.19
C ILE A 74 -12.24 1.67 -8.66
N LYS A 75 -12.67 2.73 -9.31
CA LYS A 75 -12.83 2.71 -10.74
C LYS A 75 -11.62 3.34 -11.33
N LEU A 76 -11.03 2.63 -12.25
CA LEU A 76 -9.83 3.12 -12.87
C LEU A 76 -10.23 4.00 -13.99
N ASN A 77 -10.64 5.17 -13.66
CA ASN A 77 -10.89 6.11 -14.69
C ASN A 77 -9.62 6.58 -15.23
N PRO A 78 -9.51 6.56 -16.50
CA PRO A 78 -8.27 6.91 -17.09
C PRO A 78 -7.74 8.16 -16.58
N PRO A 79 -8.48 9.06 -16.38
CA PRO A 79 -7.88 10.26 -16.05
C PRO A 79 -7.20 10.19 -14.81
N ILE A 80 -7.42 9.39 -14.28
CA ILE A 80 -6.77 9.39 -13.24
C ILE A 80 -5.54 9.56 -13.39
N HIS A 81 -5.37 9.94 -13.87
CA HIS A 81 -4.40 10.00 -14.04
C HIS A 81 -3.53 9.79 -13.27
N GLY A 82 -3.45 9.51 -13.39
CA GLY A 82 -2.66 8.96 -12.86
C GLY A 82 -2.01 9.44 -11.88
N THR A 83 -2.18 9.80 -11.52
CA THR A 83 -1.73 10.27 -10.66
C THR A 83 -2.01 9.90 -9.50
N LEU A 84 -2.65 9.57 -9.46
CA LEU A 84 -2.92 9.22 -8.45
C LEU A 84 -2.26 8.24 -8.05
N GLU A 85 -1.86 7.94 -8.54
CA GLU A 85 -1.37 6.94 -8.23
C GLU A 85 -0.62 7.02 -7.17
N LEU A 86 -0.80 7.26 -6.68
CA LEU A 86 -0.37 7.21 -5.71
C LEU A 86 -0.03 7.90 -4.98
N LYS A 87 -0.34 8.42 -4.79
CA LYS A 87 -0.14 8.96 -4.05
C LYS A 87 -0.75 9.00 -3.17
N LEU A 88 -1.28 8.88 -3.02
CA LEU A 88 -1.68 8.64 -2.34
C LEU A 88 -1.46 8.73 -1.45
N PRO A 89 -1.47 8.85 -1.11
CA PRO A 89 -1.23 8.82 -0.38
C PRO A 89 -0.79 9.05 0.34
N SER A 90 -0.87 9.20 0.28
CA SER A 90 -0.45 9.15 0.76
C SER A 90 -0.59 9.51 1.18
N GLY A 91 -1.13 9.81 1.23
CA GLY A 91 -1.37 9.83 1.46
C GLY A 91 -1.90 10.25 1.44
N ALA A 92 -2.47 10.57 1.52
CA ALA A 92 -2.99 10.69 1.27
C ALA A 92 -3.52 11.39 1.14
N LYS A 93 -4.07 11.81 1.00
CA LYS A 93 -4.56 12.22 0.84
C LYS A 93 -5.29 12.42 0.75
N ARG A 94 -5.75 12.65 0.62
CA ARG A 94 -6.42 12.58 0.47
C ARG A 94 -7.08 12.35 0.52
N GLN A 95 -7.45 12.44 0.57
CA GLN A 95 -7.87 11.89 0.57
C GLN A 95 -8.21 11.46 0.45
N SER A 96 -8.47 11.66 0.21
CA SER A 96 -8.59 11.02 0.12
C SER A 96 -8.62 10.77 0.23
N SER A 97 -8.86 10.95 0.03
CA SER A 97 -8.74 10.50 0.17
C SER A 97 -8.71 10.44 0.53
#